data_fa796c2e80be9c7cba36424d613a6df9
#
_entry.id   fa796c2e80be9c7cba36424d613a6df9
#
_cell.length_a   1.000
_cell.length_b   1.000
_cell.length_c   1.000
_cell.angle_alpha   90.00
_cell.angle_beta   90.00
_cell.angle_gamma   90.00
#
_symmetry.space_group_name_H-M   'P 1'
#
loop_
_entity.id
_entity.type
_entity.pdbx_description
1 polymer ?
#
loop_
_entity_poly.entity_id
_entity_poly.type
_entity_poly.pdbx_seq_one_letter_code
_entity_poly.pdbx_strand_id
1 'polypeptide(L)'
;MSELVFIDTSVWILALRAGGPVAVRQEVEQLLATGRVATTPILILELLTGTRSLREFRELKEDLEALKQLELSPPVWERAYKLGYDLRRAGLTIPTVDIMIAALALEYDCLLLHADRHFEQIAQHSSLQTKSLA
;
A
#
# COMPACT_ATOMS: atom_id res chain seq x y z
N MET A 1 -5.29 -21.25 1.44
CA MET A 1 -4.81 -20.11 2.14
C MET A 1 -4.95 -18.86 1.29
N SER A 2 -5.71 -17.93 1.78
CA SER A 2 -5.93 -16.70 1.05
C SER A 2 -4.90 -15.69 1.51
N GLU A 3 -4.17 -15.15 0.55
CA GLU A 3 -3.22 -14.12 0.84
C GLU A 3 -3.72 -12.80 0.29
N LEU A 4 -3.89 -11.84 1.20
CA LEU A 4 -4.22 -10.49 0.77
C LEU A 4 -2.98 -9.84 0.19
N VAL A 5 -3.18 -9.08 -0.89
CA VAL A 5 -2.13 -8.27 -1.50
C VAL A 5 -2.49 -6.82 -1.25
N PHE A 6 -1.63 -6.12 -0.53
CA PHE A 6 -1.83 -4.71 -0.22
C PHE A 6 -1.01 -3.90 -1.22
N ILE A 7 -1.70 -3.12 -2.06
CA ILE A 7 -1.04 -2.35 -3.12
C ILE A 7 -0.81 -0.93 -2.64
N ASP A 8 0.47 -0.53 -2.55
CA ASP A 8 0.83 0.81 -2.14
C ASP A 8 0.48 1.87 -3.19
N THR A 9 0.33 3.11 -2.76
CA THR A 9 0.06 4.25 -3.62
C THR A 9 1.04 4.34 -4.78
N SER A 10 2.33 4.04 -4.53
CA SER A 10 3.36 4.12 -5.58
C SER A 10 3.06 3.22 -6.77
N VAL A 11 2.49 2.03 -6.54
CA VAL A 11 2.08 1.13 -7.62
C VAL A 11 0.79 1.59 -8.27
N TRP A 12 -0.19 2.02 -7.45
CA TRP A 12 -1.45 2.54 -8.00
C TRP A 12 -1.22 3.70 -8.95
N ILE A 13 -0.33 4.62 -8.59
CA ILE A 13 0.00 5.78 -9.44
C ILE A 13 0.53 5.30 -10.79
N LEU A 14 1.45 4.33 -10.80
CA LEU A 14 1.99 3.79 -12.04
C LEU A 14 0.92 3.10 -12.87
N ALA A 15 0.04 2.33 -12.23
CA ALA A 15 -1.00 1.59 -12.92
C ALA A 15 -2.09 2.49 -13.50
N LEU A 16 -2.44 3.58 -12.82
CA LEU A 16 -3.52 4.49 -13.22
C LEU A 16 -3.05 5.60 -14.17
N ARG A 17 -1.75 5.86 -14.22
CA ARG A 17 -1.21 6.94 -15.03
C ARG A 17 -1.31 6.63 -16.53
N ALA A 18 -1.79 7.59 -17.31
CA ALA A 18 -1.81 7.47 -18.77
C ALA A 18 -0.35 7.33 -19.25
N GLY A 19 -0.10 6.32 -20.09
CA GLY A 19 1.25 6.07 -20.60
C GLY A 19 2.19 5.44 -19.58
N GLY A 20 1.68 4.99 -18.42
CA GLY A 20 2.47 4.29 -17.43
C GLY A 20 2.89 2.89 -17.90
N PRO A 21 3.75 2.20 -17.11
CA PRO A 21 4.26 0.88 -17.50
C PRO A 21 3.13 -0.14 -17.71
N VAL A 22 3.07 -0.74 -18.89
CA VAL A 22 2.04 -1.74 -19.21
C VAL A 22 2.13 -2.95 -18.28
N ALA A 23 3.34 -3.39 -17.96
CA ALA A 23 3.55 -4.55 -17.10
C ALA A 23 2.96 -4.32 -15.70
N VAL A 24 3.10 -3.13 -15.15
CA VAL A 24 2.54 -2.78 -13.84
C VAL A 24 1.01 -2.79 -13.90
N ARG A 25 0.45 -2.16 -14.93
CA ARG A 25 -1.01 -2.14 -15.12
C ARG A 25 -1.57 -3.55 -15.24
N GLN A 26 -0.92 -4.40 -16.02
CA GLN A 26 -1.37 -5.77 -16.20
C GLN A 26 -1.31 -6.56 -14.89
N GLU A 27 -0.26 -6.39 -14.12
CA GLU A 27 -0.14 -7.09 -12.84
C GLU A 27 -1.25 -6.67 -11.88
N VAL A 28 -1.52 -5.37 -11.78
CA VAL A 28 -2.60 -4.86 -10.92
C VAL A 28 -3.95 -5.40 -11.39
N GLU A 29 -4.21 -5.38 -12.71
CA GLU A 29 -5.46 -5.90 -13.25
C GLU A 29 -5.65 -7.38 -12.93
N GLN A 30 -4.60 -8.17 -13.06
CA GLN A 30 -4.65 -9.60 -12.73
C GLN A 30 -4.92 -9.81 -11.24
N LEU A 31 -4.29 -9.04 -10.38
CA LEU A 31 -4.51 -9.14 -8.94
C LEU A 31 -5.93 -8.76 -8.56
N LEU A 32 -6.46 -7.69 -9.16
CA LEU A 32 -7.84 -7.27 -8.90
C LEU A 32 -8.84 -8.38 -9.27
N ALA A 33 -8.56 -9.11 -10.34
CA ALA A 33 -9.42 -10.21 -10.77
C ALA A 33 -9.43 -11.37 -9.76
N THR A 34 -8.42 -11.49 -8.90
CA THR A 34 -8.37 -12.55 -7.87
C THR A 34 -9.26 -12.27 -6.67
N GLY A 35 -9.70 -11.03 -6.47
CA GLY A 35 -10.46 -10.63 -5.29
C GLY A 35 -9.63 -10.53 -4.03
N ARG A 36 -8.31 -10.55 -4.12
CA ARG A 36 -7.41 -10.56 -2.95
C ARG A 36 -6.75 -9.22 -2.66
N VAL A 37 -7.12 -8.16 -3.40
CA VAL A 37 -6.50 -6.85 -3.22
C VAL A 37 -7.11 -6.14 -2.03
N ALA A 38 -6.26 -5.62 -1.16
CA ALA A 38 -6.64 -4.83 0.00
C ALA A 38 -6.14 -3.40 -0.14
N THR A 39 -6.82 -2.48 0.52
CA THR A 39 -6.42 -1.09 0.61
C THR A 39 -6.79 -0.55 2.01
N THR A 40 -6.62 0.72 2.22
CA THR A 40 -6.93 1.37 3.50
C THR A 40 -7.34 2.82 3.25
N PRO A 41 -8.17 3.41 4.11
CA PRO A 41 -8.62 4.79 3.89
C PRO A 41 -7.51 5.82 3.69
N ILE A 42 -6.39 5.70 4.38
CA ILE A 42 -5.31 6.68 4.20
C ILE A 42 -4.71 6.62 2.80
N LEU A 43 -4.64 5.44 2.22
CA LEU A 43 -4.15 5.24 0.86
C LEU A 43 -5.16 5.76 -0.16
N ILE A 44 -6.45 5.52 0.11
CA ILE A 44 -7.53 6.07 -0.72
C ILE A 44 -7.45 7.59 -0.72
N LEU A 45 -7.25 8.21 0.45
CA LEU A 45 -7.10 9.66 0.57
C LEU A 45 -5.96 10.16 -0.32
N GLU A 46 -4.80 9.52 -0.27
CA GLU A 46 -3.66 9.91 -1.10
C GLU A 46 -4.00 9.86 -2.59
N LEU A 47 -4.65 8.80 -3.03
CA LEU A 47 -4.99 8.64 -4.45
C LEU A 47 -6.03 9.65 -4.89
N LEU A 48 -7.05 9.90 -4.06
CA LEU A 48 -8.13 10.81 -4.41
C LEU A 48 -7.67 12.27 -4.50
N THR A 49 -6.68 12.67 -3.71
CA THR A 49 -6.15 14.04 -3.80
C THR A 49 -5.47 14.32 -5.14
N GLY A 50 -5.06 13.29 -5.86
CA GLY A 50 -4.42 13.44 -7.16
C GLY A 50 -5.38 13.38 -8.34
N THR A 51 -6.68 13.21 -8.12
CA THR A 51 -7.65 13.15 -9.22
C THR A 51 -7.86 14.54 -9.83
N ARG A 52 -8.17 14.56 -11.15
CA ARG A 52 -8.22 15.80 -11.92
C ARG A 52 -9.63 16.29 -12.22
N SER A 53 -10.64 15.47 -11.96
CA SER A 53 -12.03 15.83 -12.20
C SER A 53 -12.91 15.18 -11.15
N LEU A 54 -14.12 15.73 -10.97
CA LEU A 54 -15.09 15.14 -10.06
C LEU A 54 -15.52 13.75 -10.50
N ARG A 55 -15.59 13.52 -11.82
CA ARG A 55 -15.92 12.22 -12.36
C ARG A 55 -14.87 11.18 -12.00
N GLU A 56 -13.59 11.51 -12.22
CA GLU A 56 -12.48 10.63 -11.87
C GLU A 56 -12.46 10.35 -10.38
N PHE A 57 -12.66 11.37 -9.56
CA PHE A 57 -12.76 11.25 -8.11
C PHE A 57 -13.83 10.22 -7.72
N ARG A 58 -15.05 10.38 -8.25
CA ARG A 58 -16.17 9.50 -7.89
C ARG A 58 -15.94 8.06 -8.31
N GLU A 59 -15.46 7.85 -9.53
CA GLU A 59 -15.21 6.52 -10.06
C GLU A 59 -14.12 5.81 -9.26
N LEU A 60 -13.01 6.49 -9.01
CA LEU A 60 -11.90 5.91 -8.27
C LEU A 60 -12.28 5.61 -6.82
N LYS A 61 -13.01 6.53 -6.18
CA LYS A 61 -13.49 6.32 -4.82
C LYS A 61 -14.36 5.08 -4.71
N GLU A 62 -15.30 4.93 -5.62
CA GLU A 62 -16.19 3.78 -5.65
C GLU A 62 -15.40 2.48 -5.82
N ASP A 63 -14.46 2.45 -6.77
CA ASP A 63 -13.65 1.27 -7.04
C ASP A 63 -12.79 0.89 -5.83
N LEU A 64 -12.14 1.85 -5.20
CA LEU A 64 -11.26 1.58 -4.07
C LEU A 64 -12.03 1.16 -2.82
N GLU A 65 -13.19 1.77 -2.59
CA GLU A 65 -14.03 1.41 -1.43
C GLU A 65 -14.62 0.02 -1.55
N ALA A 66 -14.69 -0.54 -2.75
CA ALA A 66 -15.18 -1.89 -2.98
C ALA A 66 -14.15 -2.96 -2.61
N LEU A 67 -12.88 -2.57 -2.42
CA LEU A 67 -11.82 -3.50 -2.05
C LEU A 67 -11.87 -3.83 -0.56
N LYS A 68 -11.15 -4.89 -0.17
CA LYS A 68 -10.99 -5.23 1.25
C LYS A 68 -10.30 -4.05 1.97
N GLN A 69 -10.93 -3.53 3.01
CA GLN A 69 -10.40 -2.41 3.77
C GLN A 69 -9.61 -2.91 4.98
N LEU A 70 -8.37 -2.44 5.10
CA LEU A 70 -7.55 -2.71 6.28
C LEU A 70 -7.69 -1.53 7.24
N GLU A 71 -8.07 -1.82 8.48
CA GLU A 71 -8.33 -0.77 9.46
C GLU A 71 -7.14 -0.51 10.35
N LEU A 72 -6.91 0.78 10.66
CA LEU A 72 -5.90 1.22 11.61
C LEU A 72 -6.42 1.00 13.05
N SER A 73 -6.48 -0.26 13.43
CA SER A 73 -6.94 -0.68 14.75
C SER A 73 -5.86 -0.46 15.81
N PRO A 74 -6.20 -0.54 17.12
CA PRO A 74 -5.18 -0.42 18.17
C PRO A 74 -3.96 -1.33 18.00
N PRO A 75 -4.08 -2.62 17.63
CA PRO A 75 -2.89 -3.44 17.39
C PRO A 75 -2.01 -2.92 16.27
N VAL A 76 -2.60 -2.33 15.22
CA VAL A 76 -1.81 -1.75 14.11
C VAL A 76 -1.02 -0.56 14.62
N TRP A 77 -1.63 0.32 15.43
CA TRP A 77 -0.94 1.47 16.00
C TRP A 77 0.23 1.05 16.88
N GLU A 78 0.02 0.05 17.75
CA GLU A 78 1.10 -0.46 18.60
C GLU A 78 2.26 -0.99 17.76
N ARG A 79 1.95 -1.72 16.71
CA ARG A 79 2.98 -2.22 15.78
C ARG A 79 3.69 -1.08 15.08
N ALA A 80 2.96 -0.05 14.66
CA ALA A 80 3.54 1.11 13.99
C ALA A 80 4.48 1.88 14.90
N TYR A 81 4.11 2.08 16.18
CA TYR A 81 4.95 2.77 17.15
C TYR A 81 6.28 2.03 17.31
N LYS A 82 6.23 0.73 17.49
CA LYS A 82 7.45 -0.08 17.70
C LYS A 82 8.30 -0.09 16.44
N LEU A 83 7.68 -0.28 15.29
CA LEU A 83 8.38 -0.30 14.00
C LEU A 83 9.08 1.03 13.73
N GLY A 84 8.38 2.14 13.94
CA GLY A 84 8.97 3.47 13.76
C GLY A 84 10.15 3.71 14.68
N TYR A 85 10.03 3.30 15.92
CA TYR A 85 11.12 3.41 16.88
C TYR A 85 12.34 2.58 16.43
N ASP A 86 12.12 1.32 16.05
CA ASP A 86 13.21 0.43 15.64
C ASP A 86 13.91 0.92 14.37
N LEU A 87 13.15 1.41 13.39
CA LEU A 87 13.73 1.93 12.15
C LEU A 87 14.61 3.15 12.42
N ARG A 88 14.16 4.05 13.28
CA ARG A 88 14.93 5.24 13.61
C ARG A 88 16.21 4.85 14.35
N ARG A 89 16.14 3.86 15.24
CA ARG A 89 17.33 3.35 15.95
C ARG A 89 18.31 2.70 14.97
N ALA A 90 17.83 2.14 13.89
CA ALA A 90 18.67 1.59 12.82
C ALA A 90 19.25 2.67 11.90
N GLY A 91 18.96 3.96 12.16
CA GLY A 91 19.47 5.07 11.39
C GLY A 91 18.66 5.40 10.15
N LEU A 92 17.44 4.86 10.04
CA LEU A 92 16.59 5.11 8.88
C LEU A 92 15.57 6.19 9.18
N THR A 93 15.37 7.08 8.20
CA THR A 93 14.33 8.10 8.25
C THR A 93 13.25 7.71 7.25
N ILE A 94 12.18 7.09 7.76
CA ILE A 94 11.07 6.61 6.95
C ILE A 94 9.86 7.51 7.19
N PRO A 95 9.15 7.95 6.13
CA PRO A 95 7.95 8.74 6.32
C PRO A 95 6.91 8.01 7.16
N THR A 96 6.20 8.76 7.99
CA THR A 96 5.20 8.20 8.91
C THR A 96 4.14 7.37 8.21
N VAL A 97 3.66 7.83 7.05
CA VAL A 97 2.63 7.09 6.30
C VAL A 97 3.16 5.74 5.84
N ASP A 98 4.42 5.67 5.40
CA ASP A 98 5.03 4.40 4.98
C ASP A 98 5.14 3.43 6.15
N ILE A 99 5.43 3.94 7.35
CA ILE A 99 5.46 3.10 8.56
C ILE A 99 4.06 2.56 8.85
N MET A 100 3.02 3.38 8.70
CA MET A 100 1.64 2.96 8.90
C MET A 100 1.24 1.88 7.90
N ILE A 101 1.60 2.05 6.62
CA ILE A 101 1.31 1.08 5.57
C ILE A 101 2.01 -0.25 5.88
N ALA A 102 3.28 -0.19 6.26
CA ALA A 102 4.03 -1.40 6.62
C ALA A 102 3.42 -2.11 7.84
N ALA A 103 3.00 -1.34 8.84
CA ALA A 103 2.37 -1.90 10.04
C ALA A 103 1.05 -2.60 9.70
N LEU A 104 0.25 -2.02 8.80
CA LEU A 104 -0.97 -2.65 8.30
C LEU A 104 -0.66 -3.98 7.61
N ALA A 105 0.32 -3.98 6.72
CA ALA A 105 0.69 -5.20 6.00
C ALA A 105 1.17 -6.29 6.96
N LEU A 106 1.94 -5.92 7.98
CA LEU A 106 2.42 -6.87 8.99
C LEU A 106 1.28 -7.43 9.83
N GLU A 107 0.39 -6.56 10.30
CA GLU A 107 -0.72 -6.98 11.16
C GLU A 107 -1.70 -7.90 10.43
N TYR A 108 -2.00 -7.61 9.18
CA TYR A 108 -2.94 -8.40 8.38
C TYR A 108 -2.26 -9.49 7.56
N ASP A 109 -0.96 -9.65 7.71
CA ASP A 109 -0.16 -10.67 7.01
C ASP A 109 -0.35 -10.59 5.49
N CYS A 110 -0.21 -9.39 4.94
CA CYS A 110 -0.36 -9.13 3.52
C CYS A 110 1.00 -9.11 2.82
N LEU A 111 1.01 -9.51 1.55
CA LEU A 111 2.11 -9.16 0.67
C LEU A 111 1.95 -7.70 0.27
N LEU A 112 2.97 -6.88 0.49
CA LEU A 112 2.95 -5.48 0.11
C LEU A 112 3.59 -5.30 -1.27
N LEU A 113 2.78 -4.82 -2.23
CA LEU A 113 3.22 -4.52 -3.58
C LEU A 113 3.55 -3.03 -3.65
N HIS A 114 4.78 -2.68 -4.04
CA HIS A 114 5.22 -1.29 -3.98
C HIS A 114 6.22 -0.95 -5.10
N ALA A 115 6.47 0.34 -5.27
CA ALA A 115 7.50 0.86 -6.16
C ALA A 115 8.29 1.97 -5.45
N ASP A 116 8.55 1.78 -4.15
CA ASP A 116 9.23 2.76 -3.30
C ASP A 116 10.28 2.07 -2.44
N ARG A 117 11.52 2.53 -2.52
CA ARG A 117 12.65 1.93 -1.80
C ARG A 117 12.48 1.90 -0.28
N HIS A 118 11.64 2.79 0.28
CA HIS A 118 11.42 2.80 1.73
C HIS A 118 10.92 1.44 2.22
N PHE A 119 10.06 0.77 1.46
CA PHE A 119 9.53 -0.53 1.87
C PHE A 119 10.58 -1.63 1.81
N GLU A 120 11.53 -1.54 0.89
CA GLU A 120 12.67 -2.48 0.88
C GLU A 120 13.55 -2.28 2.11
N GLN A 121 13.75 -1.03 2.52
CA GLN A 121 14.50 -0.72 3.74
C GLN A 121 13.77 -1.27 4.97
N ILE A 122 12.46 -1.10 5.04
CA ILE A 122 11.65 -1.64 6.15
C ILE A 122 11.74 -3.17 6.16
N ALA A 123 11.68 -3.81 4.99
CA ALA A 123 11.72 -5.26 4.89
C ALA A 123 13.05 -5.83 5.40
N GLN A 124 14.15 -5.09 5.28
CA GLN A 124 15.45 -5.52 5.80
C GLN A 124 15.51 -5.52 7.33
N HIS A 125 14.61 -4.81 7.99
CA HIS A 125 14.59 -4.65 9.45
C HIS A 125 13.33 -5.22 10.09
N SER A 126 12.55 -6.01 9.36
CA SER A 126 11.28 -6.55 9.85
C SER A 126 10.93 -7.82 9.10
N SER A 127 9.78 -8.41 9.44
CA SER A 127 9.25 -9.57 8.72
C SER A 127 8.31 -9.18 7.58
N LEU A 128 8.33 -7.93 7.15
CA LEU A 128 7.48 -7.44 6.06
C LEU A 128 7.78 -8.19 4.76
N GLN A 129 6.72 -8.74 4.15
CA GLN A 129 6.81 -9.43 2.86
C GLN A 129 6.50 -8.42 1.77
N THR A 130 7.43 -8.22 0.84
CA THR A 130 7.28 -7.21 -0.21
C THR A 130 7.56 -7.77 -1.59
N LYS A 131 6.97 -7.11 -2.59
CA LYS A 131 7.33 -7.29 -4.00
C LYS A 131 7.43 -5.92 -4.64
N SER A 132 8.60 -5.61 -5.18
CA SER A 132 8.83 -4.33 -5.85
C SER A 132 8.46 -4.40 -7.32
N LEU A 133 7.74 -3.38 -7.79
CA LEU A 133 7.45 -3.17 -9.21
C LEU A 133 8.16 -1.92 -9.75
N ALA A 134 9.17 -1.46 -9.02
CA ALA A 134 9.95 -0.30 -9.45
C ALA A 134 10.76 -0.59 -10.71
#